data_d0007015dbcf36686a42bbc39cae0c80
#
_entry.id   d0007015dbcf36686a42bbc39cae0c80
#
_cell.length_a   1.000
_cell.length_b   1.000
_cell.length_c   1.000
_cell.angle_alpha   90.00
_cell.angle_beta   90.00
_cell.angle_gamma   90.00
#
_symmetry.space_group_name_H-M   'P 1'
#
loop_
_entity.id
_entity.type
_entity.pdbx_description
1 polymer ?
#
loop_
_entity_poly.entity_id
_entity_poly.type
_entity_poly.pdbx_seq_one_letter_code
_entity_poly.pdbx_strand_id
1 'polypeptide(L)'
;MKRFHVHVSVNDLAQSIRFYSTIFGTTPTVEKGDYAKWMLEDPRINFAISQRGDKPGVNHLGLQVDGADELAALRQQVASARIDRAELPVQRKRTL
;
A
#
# COMPACT_ATOMS: atom_id res chain seq x y z
N MET A 1 9.09 -3.71 12.00
CA MET A 1 7.86 -2.99 12.39
C MET A 1 6.90 -2.94 11.22
N LYS A 2 5.63 -3.17 11.46
CA LYS A 2 4.65 -3.26 10.39
C LYS A 2 4.20 -1.88 9.92
N ARG A 3 3.86 -1.78 8.65
CA ARG A 3 3.37 -0.56 8.01
C ARG A 3 2.09 -0.90 7.27
N PHE A 4 1.05 -0.11 7.48
CA PHE A 4 -0.20 -0.30 6.74
C PHE A 4 0.01 0.10 5.28
N HIS A 5 -0.42 -0.76 4.36
CA HIS A 5 -0.30 -0.50 2.93
C HIS A 5 -1.68 -0.26 2.33
N VAL A 6 -1.83 0.86 1.62
CA VAL A 6 -3.05 1.22 0.92
C VAL A 6 -2.69 1.59 -0.51
N HIS A 7 -3.38 0.99 -1.48
CA HIS A 7 -3.22 1.36 -2.88
C HIS A 7 -4.56 1.84 -3.41
N VAL A 8 -4.59 3.05 -3.94
CA VAL A 8 -5.79 3.69 -4.47
C VAL A 8 -5.62 3.94 -5.97
N SER A 9 -6.62 3.55 -6.75
CA SER A 9 -6.67 3.90 -8.16
C SER A 9 -7.36 5.25 -8.31
N VAL A 10 -6.78 6.13 -9.11
CA VAL A 10 -7.26 7.50 -9.30
C VAL A 10 -7.46 7.81 -10.79
N ASN A 11 -8.29 8.80 -11.09
CA ASN A 11 -8.54 9.26 -12.46
C ASN A 11 -7.57 10.34 -12.92
N ASP A 12 -7.02 11.11 -12.00
CA ASP A 12 -6.12 12.22 -12.30
C ASP A 12 -4.95 12.18 -11.33
N LEU A 13 -3.86 11.61 -11.78
CA LEU A 13 -2.69 11.39 -10.93
C LEU A 13 -2.09 12.72 -10.45
N ALA A 14 -1.94 13.70 -11.33
CA ALA A 14 -1.33 14.99 -10.98
C ALA A 14 -2.14 15.70 -9.89
N GLN A 15 -3.46 15.74 -10.05
CA GLN A 15 -4.33 16.35 -9.06
C GLN A 15 -4.29 15.59 -7.74
N SER A 16 -4.29 14.27 -7.80
CA SER A 16 -4.24 13.42 -6.62
C SER A 16 -2.91 13.57 -5.87
N ILE A 17 -1.80 13.71 -6.60
CA ILE A 17 -0.51 13.96 -5.97
C ILE A 17 -0.54 15.28 -5.18
N ARG A 18 -1.11 16.32 -5.75
CA ARG A 18 -1.24 17.62 -5.04
C ARG A 18 -2.10 17.46 -3.79
N PHE A 19 -3.21 16.76 -3.91
CA PHE A 19 -4.12 16.57 -2.79
C PHE A 19 -3.45 15.81 -1.64
N TYR A 20 -2.85 14.66 -1.93
CA TYR A 20 -2.24 13.84 -0.88
C TYR A 20 -0.95 14.43 -0.35
N SER A 21 -0.17 15.13 -1.18
CA SER A 21 1.01 15.86 -0.69
C SER A 21 0.61 16.93 0.32
N THR A 22 -0.53 17.57 0.11
CA THR A 22 -1.04 18.57 1.05
C THR A 22 -1.49 17.92 2.35
N ILE A 23 -2.26 16.82 2.27
CA ILE A 23 -2.73 16.10 3.46
C ILE A 23 -1.56 15.56 4.28
N PHE A 24 -0.59 14.94 3.61
CA PHE A 24 0.55 14.32 4.30
C PHE A 24 1.64 15.32 4.68
N GLY A 25 1.59 16.53 4.12
CA GLY A 25 2.59 17.55 4.38
C GLY A 25 3.94 17.27 3.74
N THR A 26 4.00 16.41 2.73
CA THR A 26 5.25 16.04 2.06
C THR A 26 4.97 15.53 0.65
N THR A 27 5.99 15.65 -0.21
CA THR A 27 5.91 15.12 -1.58
C THR A 27 6.09 13.61 -1.57
N PRO A 28 5.70 12.92 -2.67
CA PRO A 28 5.86 11.48 -2.73
C PRO A 28 7.31 11.03 -2.57
N THR A 29 7.50 9.88 -1.94
CA THR A 29 8.80 9.21 -1.84
C THR A 29 9.23 8.69 -3.21
N VAL A 30 8.27 8.19 -3.99
CA VAL A 30 8.50 7.71 -5.36
C VAL A 30 7.42 8.30 -6.25
N GLU A 31 7.81 8.78 -7.43
CA GLU A 31 6.88 9.33 -8.41
C GLU A 31 7.27 8.83 -9.80
N LYS A 32 6.29 8.28 -10.52
CA LYS A 32 6.43 7.82 -11.90
C LYS A 32 5.29 8.39 -12.74
N GLY A 33 5.29 8.14 -14.04
CA GLY A 33 4.27 8.70 -14.93
C GLY A 33 2.85 8.24 -14.61
N ASP A 34 2.69 7.05 -14.04
CA ASP A 34 1.38 6.45 -13.74
C ASP A 34 1.20 6.10 -12.26
N TYR A 35 2.11 6.56 -11.38
CA TYR A 35 2.18 6.03 -10.02
C TYR A 35 2.89 7.00 -9.10
N ALA A 36 2.44 7.08 -7.85
CA ALA A 36 3.14 7.80 -6.79
C ALA A 36 2.96 7.05 -5.48
N LYS A 37 3.96 7.15 -4.61
CA LYS A 37 3.94 6.47 -3.32
C LYS A 37 4.55 7.34 -2.25
N TRP A 38 3.91 7.35 -1.08
CA TRP A 38 4.41 7.98 0.14
C TRP A 38 4.73 6.89 1.16
N MET A 39 5.99 6.82 1.59
CA MET A 39 6.43 5.97 2.69
C MET A 39 6.54 6.85 3.93
N LEU A 40 5.51 6.85 4.77
CA LEU A 40 5.42 7.75 5.91
C LEU A 40 5.75 7.02 7.20
N GLU A 41 6.29 7.78 8.17
CA GLU A 41 6.53 7.27 9.52
C GLU A 41 5.41 7.68 10.49
N ASP A 42 4.70 8.78 10.21
CA ASP A 42 3.61 9.29 11.04
C ASP A 42 2.51 9.88 10.16
N PRO A 43 1.41 9.16 9.91
CA PRO A 43 1.15 7.77 10.31
C PRO A 43 2.09 6.80 9.60
N ARG A 44 2.33 5.65 10.21
CA ARG A 44 3.23 4.65 9.62
C ARG A 44 2.49 3.87 8.55
N ILE A 45 2.58 4.39 7.34
CA ILE A 45 1.79 3.90 6.21
C ILE A 45 2.63 3.92 4.92
N ASN A 46 2.38 2.94 4.07
CA ASN A 46 2.81 2.93 2.68
C ASN A 46 1.57 3.23 1.85
N PHE A 47 1.45 4.47 1.39
CA PHE A 47 0.30 4.93 0.62
C PHE A 47 0.69 5.10 -0.84
N ALA A 48 0.01 4.39 -1.73
CA ALA A 48 0.30 4.44 -3.15
C ALA A 48 -0.96 4.80 -3.94
N ILE A 49 -0.76 5.56 -5.02
CA ILE A 49 -1.83 5.86 -5.97
C ILE A 49 -1.34 5.56 -7.38
N SER A 50 -2.27 5.17 -8.25
CA SER A 50 -1.92 4.88 -9.64
C SER A 50 -3.05 5.29 -10.58
N GLN A 51 -2.66 5.63 -11.82
CA GLN A 51 -3.59 5.92 -12.89
C GLN A 51 -3.25 4.97 -14.05
N ARG A 52 -3.83 3.75 -13.98
CA ARG A 52 -3.55 2.66 -14.92
C ARG A 52 -4.81 2.11 -15.56
N GLY A 53 -5.89 2.92 -15.59
CA GLY A 53 -7.14 2.50 -16.19
C GLY A 53 -8.04 1.67 -15.31
N ASP A 54 -7.65 1.41 -14.08
CA ASP A 54 -8.50 0.69 -13.12
C ASP A 54 -9.62 1.59 -12.60
N LYS A 55 -10.68 0.97 -12.13
CA LYS A 55 -11.80 1.69 -11.53
C LYS A 55 -11.31 2.50 -10.32
N PRO A 56 -11.69 3.79 -10.22
CA PRO A 56 -11.27 4.61 -9.07
C PRO A 56 -11.72 4.03 -7.75
N GLY A 57 -10.89 4.23 -6.72
CA GLY A 57 -11.18 3.78 -5.37
C GLY A 57 -10.04 2.91 -4.84
N VAL A 58 -10.28 2.29 -3.69
CA VAL A 58 -9.29 1.41 -3.08
C VAL A 58 -9.07 0.20 -3.96
N ASN A 59 -7.81 0.00 -4.38
CA ASN A 59 -7.41 -1.13 -5.21
C ASN A 59 -7.12 -2.34 -4.33
N HIS A 60 -6.27 -2.17 -3.32
CA HIS A 60 -6.01 -3.20 -2.34
C HIS A 60 -5.44 -2.62 -1.05
N LEU A 61 -5.53 -3.39 0.02
CA LEU A 61 -4.99 -3.09 1.34
C LEU A 61 -4.06 -4.22 1.76
N GLY A 62 -3.16 -3.93 2.68
CA GLY A 62 -2.28 -4.95 3.19
C GLY A 62 -1.42 -4.46 4.35
N LEU A 63 -0.51 -5.31 4.79
CA LEU A 63 0.51 -4.97 5.76
C LEU A 63 1.87 -5.19 5.15
N GLN A 64 2.74 -4.22 5.29
CA GLN A 64 4.13 -4.30 4.86
C GLN A 64 5.00 -4.52 6.06
N VAL A 65 5.99 -5.39 5.92
CA VAL A 65 6.99 -5.67 6.97
C VAL A 65 8.38 -5.30 6.47
N ASP A 66 9.32 -5.17 7.41
CA ASP A 66 10.66 -4.68 7.07
C ASP A 66 11.59 -5.79 6.55
N GLY A 67 11.33 -7.05 6.88
CA GLY A 67 12.20 -8.12 6.49
C GLY A 67 11.52 -9.47 6.31
N ALA A 68 12.29 -10.45 5.81
CA ALA A 68 11.77 -11.77 5.50
C ALA A 68 11.33 -12.54 6.75
N ASP A 69 12.02 -12.37 7.86
CA ASP A 69 11.66 -13.05 9.12
C ASP A 69 10.32 -12.56 9.64
N GLU A 70 10.10 -11.25 9.58
CA GLU A 70 8.85 -10.66 10.00
C GLU A 70 7.70 -11.08 9.09
N LEU A 71 7.97 -11.19 7.80
CA LEU A 71 6.98 -11.68 6.84
C LEU A 71 6.61 -13.13 7.09
N ALA A 72 7.59 -13.98 7.38
CA ALA A 72 7.34 -15.39 7.68
C ALA A 72 6.48 -15.53 8.94
N ALA A 73 6.78 -14.76 9.98
CA ALA A 73 6.00 -14.77 11.22
C ALA A 73 4.56 -14.34 10.96
N LEU A 74 4.36 -13.29 10.15
CA LEU A 74 3.03 -12.80 9.81
C LEU A 74 2.25 -13.83 9.01
N ARG A 75 2.90 -14.51 8.06
CA ARG A 75 2.25 -15.57 7.29
C ARG A 75 1.79 -16.72 8.17
N GLN A 76 2.58 -17.09 9.19
CA GLN A 76 2.18 -18.10 10.15
C GLN A 76 0.95 -17.67 10.96
N GLN A 77 0.90 -16.40 11.36
CA GLN A 77 -0.26 -15.87 12.07
C GLN A 77 -1.52 -15.96 11.20
N VAL A 78 -1.40 -15.59 9.92
CA VAL A 78 -2.51 -15.68 8.97
C VAL A 78 -2.95 -17.13 8.78
N ALA A 79 -2.00 -18.04 8.63
CA ALA A 79 -2.30 -19.47 8.48
C ALA A 79 -3.05 -20.03 9.71
N SER A 80 -2.71 -19.55 10.90
CA SER A 80 -3.38 -20.01 12.14
C SER A 80 -4.84 -19.59 12.20
N ALA A 81 -5.25 -18.59 11.45
CA ALA A 81 -6.65 -18.17 11.37
C ALA A 81 -7.51 -19.14 10.54
N ARG A 82 -6.88 -20.04 9.76
CA ARG A 82 -7.56 -21.05 8.95
C ARG A 82 -8.52 -20.44 7.92
N ILE A 83 -8.13 -19.32 7.31
CA ILE A 83 -8.92 -18.65 6.28
C ILE A 83 -8.35 -19.05 4.92
N ASP A 84 -9.23 -19.19 3.91
CA ASP A 84 -8.80 -19.45 2.54
C ASP A 84 -7.98 -18.28 2.02
N ARG A 85 -6.74 -18.56 1.64
CA ARG A 85 -5.80 -17.52 1.18
C ARG A 85 -6.26 -16.88 -0.12
N ALA A 86 -7.12 -17.50 -0.88
CA ALA A 86 -7.66 -16.92 -2.11
C ALA A 86 -8.50 -15.67 -1.83
N GLU A 87 -9.00 -15.51 -0.61
CA GLU A 87 -9.79 -14.35 -0.22
C GLU A 87 -8.93 -13.19 0.31
N LEU A 88 -7.62 -13.39 0.46
CA LEU A 88 -6.72 -12.36 0.95
C LEU A 88 -6.33 -11.42 -0.18
N PRO A 89 -6.00 -10.15 0.15
CA PRO A 89 -5.47 -9.23 -0.86
C PRO A 89 -4.22 -9.76 -1.54
N VAL A 90 -3.95 -9.24 -2.75
CA VAL A 90 -2.78 -9.64 -3.52
C VAL A 90 -1.52 -9.51 -2.69
N GLN A 91 -0.69 -10.56 -2.76
CA GLN A 91 0.54 -10.62 -1.99
C GLN A 91 1.73 -10.25 -2.88
N ARG A 92 2.59 -9.41 -2.33
CA ARG A 92 3.87 -9.09 -2.93
C ARG A 92 4.94 -9.29 -1.88
N LYS A 93 6.20 -9.16 -2.28
CA LYS A 93 7.29 -9.20 -1.31
C LYS A 93 7.01 -8.22 -0.18
N ARG A 94 7.08 -8.68 1.05
CA ARG A 94 6.92 -7.89 2.28
C ARG A 94 5.56 -7.26 2.47
N THR A 95 4.55 -7.66 1.69
CA THR A 95 3.21 -7.11 1.79
C THR A 95 2.19 -8.23 1.89
N LEU A 96 1.26 -8.10 2.80
CA LEU A 96 0.10 -8.96 2.93
C LEU A 96 -1.17 -8.14 2.81
#